data_1f8d0635c1fbe28e6c23814d7446644a
#
_entry.id   1f8d0635c1fbe28e6c23814d7446644a
#
_cell.length_a   1.000
_cell.length_b   1.000
_cell.length_c   1.000
_cell.angle_alpha   90.00
_cell.angle_beta   90.00
_cell.angle_gamma   90.00
#
_symmetry.space_group_name_H-M   'P 1'
#
loop_
_entity.id
_entity.type
_entity.pdbx_description
1 polymer ?
#
loop_
_entity_poly.entity_id
_entity_poly.type
_entity_poly.pdbx_seq_one_letter_code
_entity_poly.pdbx_strand_id
1 'polypeptide(L)'
;MLNPALKLIMKIINLRFLLGILCIFTLSTEAANQVSLSNISELDSGNLKIVFNLDKVALINSYALDDPSRIVVDLKDTSLNGQIKSESFVPIKLIRASEVGGAVRIVIDLKGSVYWKKPWQVKYKDRVDLILEIKRDKKISTNLRDIIVAIDAGHGGKDPGAVGKNLLEKDVTLLIAKELERTLKNTSGYKPIMIRPGDQFVDLDDRYQNARKLGADLFVSIHADGFRLSSVNGASVYVWSEEASSITAANLSKKELTKNPAVKSKVGKLDVRDFDEDAARTLFQIAYEAKIQNSVILAEKILAQLKRDPYTKMHKPNVEFADFRVLKSIDIPSVLVESGFITNPDDAKRLEGKAGRRMIARSIFLGIHNYFKEKPKPNTFMTALPEYVEYEIQKGDVISEIAIRFGVTIQELIDWNKLSNKSIYPGQTLQIFI
;
A
#
# COMPACT_ATOMS: atom_id res chain seq x y z
N MET A 1 -25.23 -32.04 -69.18
CA MET A 1 -26.36 -31.27 -68.62
C MET A 1 -26.82 -31.91 -67.33
N LEU A 2 -26.60 -31.27 -66.20
CA LEU A 2 -27.00 -31.82 -64.90
C LEU A 2 -28.53 -31.75 -64.71
N ASN A 3 -29.08 -32.84 -64.24
CA ASN A 3 -30.52 -33.04 -63.97
C ASN A 3 -31.12 -31.93 -63.08
N PRO A 4 -32.28 -31.34 -63.43
CA PRO A 4 -32.92 -30.25 -62.66
C PRO A 4 -33.18 -30.60 -61.21
N ALA A 5 -33.45 -31.86 -60.88
CA ALA A 5 -33.63 -32.32 -59.51
C ALA A 5 -32.34 -32.20 -58.65
N LEU A 6 -31.18 -32.38 -59.25
CA LEU A 6 -29.90 -32.29 -58.57
C LEU A 6 -29.54 -30.83 -58.23
N LYS A 7 -29.95 -29.84 -59.09
CA LYS A 7 -29.81 -28.44 -58.83
C LYS A 7 -30.70 -27.94 -57.70
N LEU A 8 -31.89 -28.53 -57.52
CA LEU A 8 -32.81 -28.18 -56.46
C LEU A 8 -32.30 -28.70 -55.08
N ILE A 9 -31.76 -29.93 -55.08
CA ILE A 9 -31.16 -30.54 -53.88
C ILE A 9 -29.94 -29.78 -53.40
N MET A 10 -29.05 -29.36 -54.30
CA MET A 10 -27.87 -28.50 -53.94
C MET A 10 -28.28 -27.13 -53.45
N LYS A 11 -29.36 -26.52 -53.91
CA LYS A 11 -29.88 -25.26 -53.38
C LYS A 11 -30.49 -25.39 -51.99
N ILE A 12 -31.13 -26.50 -51.70
CA ILE A 12 -31.73 -26.80 -50.39
C ILE A 12 -30.63 -27.12 -49.35
N ILE A 13 -29.58 -27.83 -49.75
CA ILE A 13 -28.43 -28.13 -48.87
C ILE A 13 -27.64 -26.87 -48.53
N ASN A 14 -27.39 -25.97 -49.50
CA ASN A 14 -26.71 -24.72 -49.23
C ASN A 14 -27.56 -23.77 -48.35
N LEU A 15 -28.88 -23.75 -48.47
CA LEU A 15 -29.74 -22.93 -47.63
C LEU A 15 -29.83 -23.43 -46.19
N ARG A 16 -29.78 -24.77 -45.97
CA ARG A 16 -29.74 -25.34 -44.63
C ARG A 16 -28.37 -25.17 -43.95
N PHE A 17 -27.28 -25.15 -44.73
CA PHE A 17 -25.95 -24.87 -44.21
C PHE A 17 -25.78 -23.40 -43.85
N LEU A 18 -26.38 -22.46 -44.60
CA LEU A 18 -26.35 -21.04 -44.29
C LEU A 18 -27.25 -20.70 -43.05
N LEU A 19 -28.37 -21.37 -42.86
CA LEU A 19 -29.23 -21.23 -41.66
C LEU A 19 -28.62 -21.93 -40.43
N GLY A 20 -27.83 -23.00 -40.62
CA GLY A 20 -27.13 -23.67 -39.49
C GLY A 20 -25.91 -22.92 -39.00
N ILE A 21 -25.29 -22.09 -39.82
CA ILE A 21 -24.15 -21.21 -39.42
C ILE A 21 -24.64 -19.89 -38.80
N LEU A 22 -25.87 -19.46 -39.06
CA LEU A 22 -26.42 -18.23 -38.45
C LEU A 22 -27.00 -18.45 -37.03
N CYS A 23 -27.07 -19.72 -36.56
CA CYS A 23 -27.55 -20.03 -35.21
C CYS A 23 -26.45 -20.33 -34.17
N ILE A 24 -25.15 -20.16 -34.48
CA ILE A 24 -24.05 -20.48 -33.54
C ILE A 24 -23.29 -19.27 -33.06
N PHE A 25 -23.70 -18.06 -33.43
CA PHE A 25 -23.16 -16.81 -32.81
C PHE A 25 -24.27 -15.98 -32.18
N THR A 26 -25.06 -16.55 -31.31
CA THR A 26 -25.53 -15.79 -30.16
C THR A 26 -24.36 -15.72 -29.19
N LEU A 27 -23.44 -14.81 -29.40
CA LEU A 27 -22.67 -14.25 -28.33
C LEU A 27 -23.70 -13.81 -27.29
N SER A 28 -23.89 -14.62 -26.25
CA SER A 28 -24.48 -14.14 -25.02
C SER A 28 -23.53 -13.06 -24.53
N THR A 29 -23.77 -11.82 -24.92
CA THR A 29 -23.17 -10.68 -24.24
C THR A 29 -23.71 -10.80 -22.81
N GLU A 30 -22.89 -11.37 -21.94
CA GLU A 30 -23.19 -11.39 -20.52
C GLU A 30 -23.49 -9.93 -20.16
N ALA A 31 -24.67 -9.68 -19.64
CA ALA A 31 -25.09 -8.30 -19.34
C ALA A 31 -24.02 -7.64 -18.48
N ALA A 32 -23.52 -6.50 -18.94
CA ALA A 32 -22.51 -5.74 -18.22
C ALA A 32 -23.01 -5.51 -16.79
N ASN A 33 -22.11 -5.67 -15.82
CA ASN A 33 -22.41 -5.33 -14.43
C ASN A 33 -22.83 -3.85 -14.36
N GLN A 34 -23.92 -3.54 -13.67
CA GLN A 34 -24.42 -2.18 -13.56
C GLN A 34 -24.30 -1.66 -12.13
N VAL A 35 -24.04 -0.37 -11.99
CA VAL A 35 -23.99 0.30 -10.69
C VAL A 35 -24.94 1.50 -10.63
N SER A 36 -25.65 1.63 -9.50
CA SER A 36 -26.49 2.78 -9.17
C SER A 36 -26.29 3.18 -7.70
N LEU A 37 -26.54 4.45 -7.38
CA LEU A 37 -26.57 4.90 -5.96
C LEU A 37 -27.90 4.45 -5.35
N SER A 38 -27.82 3.67 -4.27
CA SER A 38 -28.99 3.18 -3.55
C SER A 38 -29.40 4.12 -2.41
N ASN A 39 -28.47 4.40 -1.50
CA ASN A 39 -28.78 5.14 -0.28
C ASN A 39 -27.55 5.82 0.32
N ILE A 40 -27.80 6.94 1.02
CA ILE A 40 -26.86 7.56 1.94
C ILE A 40 -27.60 7.68 3.28
N SER A 41 -27.07 7.06 4.32
CA SER A 41 -27.66 7.06 5.66
C SER A 41 -26.64 7.39 6.74
N GLU A 42 -27.09 7.98 7.81
CA GLU A 42 -26.32 8.15 9.03
C GLU A 42 -26.52 6.92 9.92
N LEU A 43 -25.44 6.35 10.42
CA LEU A 43 -25.43 5.25 11.37
C LEU A 43 -25.58 5.80 12.80
N ASP A 44 -26.00 4.94 13.75
CA ASP A 44 -26.13 5.30 15.18
C ASP A 44 -24.81 5.83 15.77
N SER A 45 -23.68 5.40 15.22
CA SER A 45 -22.34 5.93 15.53
C SER A 45 -22.10 7.36 15.06
N GLY A 46 -23.00 7.95 14.26
CA GLY A 46 -22.83 9.22 13.56
C GLY A 46 -21.98 9.14 12.29
N ASN A 47 -21.54 7.95 11.88
CA ASN A 47 -20.83 7.71 10.62
C ASN A 47 -21.83 7.75 9.45
N LEU A 48 -21.34 8.09 8.25
CA LEU A 48 -22.13 8.01 7.03
C LEU A 48 -21.88 6.65 6.35
N LYS A 49 -22.93 5.99 5.94
CA LYS A 49 -22.93 4.80 5.11
C LYS A 49 -23.48 5.15 3.73
N ILE A 50 -22.68 4.94 2.70
CA ILE A 50 -23.07 5.10 1.30
C ILE A 50 -23.19 3.71 0.69
N VAL A 51 -24.31 3.41 0.08
CA VAL A 51 -24.58 2.11 -0.55
C VAL A 51 -24.82 2.31 -2.03
N PHE A 52 -24.09 1.60 -2.86
CA PHE A 52 -24.31 1.46 -4.28
C PHE A 52 -24.78 0.04 -4.57
N ASN A 53 -25.79 -0.14 -5.41
CA ASN A 53 -26.22 -1.44 -5.85
C ASN A 53 -25.50 -1.83 -7.14
N LEU A 54 -25.05 -3.08 -7.19
CA LEU A 54 -24.48 -3.73 -8.37
C LEU A 54 -25.26 -5.03 -8.66
N ASP A 55 -25.26 -5.45 -9.91
CA ASP A 55 -25.85 -6.74 -10.30
C ASP A 55 -24.95 -7.90 -9.88
N LYS A 56 -23.63 -7.73 -9.92
CA LYS A 56 -22.62 -8.73 -9.55
C LYS A 56 -21.40 -8.10 -8.89
N VAL A 57 -20.60 -8.93 -8.23
CA VAL A 57 -19.34 -8.50 -7.59
C VAL A 57 -18.42 -7.88 -8.62
N ALA A 58 -17.89 -6.69 -8.33
CA ALA A 58 -16.93 -5.95 -9.15
C ALA A 58 -15.53 -5.96 -8.55
N LEU A 59 -14.51 -5.82 -9.38
CA LEU A 59 -13.16 -5.51 -8.92
C LEU A 59 -13.09 -4.03 -8.55
N ILE A 60 -12.76 -3.75 -7.29
CA ILE A 60 -12.70 -2.41 -6.75
C ILE A 60 -11.25 -1.94 -6.66
N ASN A 61 -11.00 -0.72 -7.14
CA ASN A 61 -9.83 0.08 -6.78
C ASN A 61 -10.32 1.37 -6.14
N SER A 62 -9.78 1.74 -4.96
CA SER A 62 -10.21 2.93 -4.24
C SER A 62 -9.04 3.66 -3.63
N TYR A 63 -9.08 5.00 -3.67
CA TYR A 63 -8.03 5.88 -3.17
C TYR A 63 -8.60 7.26 -2.82
N ALA A 64 -7.87 8.01 -2.01
CA ALA A 64 -8.18 9.40 -1.71
C ALA A 64 -7.28 10.36 -2.50
N LEU A 65 -7.80 11.56 -2.74
CA LEU A 65 -7.08 12.71 -3.28
C LEU A 65 -7.28 13.90 -2.34
N ASP A 66 -6.22 14.66 -2.07
CA ASP A 66 -6.23 15.67 -1.00
C ASP A 66 -6.62 17.08 -1.46
N ASP A 67 -6.27 17.48 -2.67
CA ASP A 67 -6.55 18.82 -3.18
C ASP A 67 -7.26 18.79 -4.55
N PRO A 68 -8.56 19.05 -4.58
CA PRO A 68 -9.53 19.07 -3.47
C PRO A 68 -9.78 17.67 -2.89
N SER A 69 -10.15 17.60 -1.59
CA SER A 69 -10.40 16.33 -0.90
C SER A 69 -11.50 15.50 -1.57
N ARG A 70 -11.15 14.28 -1.98
CA ARG A 70 -12.03 13.35 -2.71
C ARG A 70 -11.71 11.90 -2.37
N ILE A 71 -12.73 11.06 -2.37
CA ILE A 71 -12.59 9.61 -2.43
C ILE A 71 -12.95 9.17 -3.84
N VAL A 72 -12.10 8.36 -4.46
CA VAL A 72 -12.31 7.78 -5.79
C VAL A 72 -12.49 6.28 -5.65
N VAL A 73 -13.52 5.73 -6.29
CA VAL A 73 -13.78 4.29 -6.37
C VAL A 73 -13.96 3.90 -7.82
N ASP A 74 -13.06 3.08 -8.34
CA ASP A 74 -13.10 2.55 -9.69
C ASP A 74 -13.63 1.10 -9.65
N LEU A 75 -14.67 0.83 -10.43
CA LEU A 75 -15.31 -0.47 -10.58
C LEU A 75 -15.03 -0.98 -11.98
N LYS A 76 -14.21 -2.03 -12.12
CA LYS A 76 -13.89 -2.63 -13.43
C LYS A 76 -15.08 -3.41 -13.99
N ASP A 77 -15.17 -3.50 -15.30
CA ASP A 77 -16.18 -4.25 -16.06
C ASP A 77 -17.61 -3.93 -15.60
N THR A 78 -17.85 -2.64 -15.33
CA THR A 78 -19.10 -2.11 -14.80
C THR A 78 -19.53 -0.91 -15.63
N SER A 79 -20.84 -0.77 -15.86
CA SER A 79 -21.50 0.38 -16.52
C SER A 79 -22.41 1.13 -15.55
N LEU A 80 -22.75 2.36 -15.88
CA LEU A 80 -23.67 3.18 -15.07
C LEU A 80 -25.11 2.82 -15.38
N ASN A 81 -25.90 2.59 -14.31
CA ASN A 81 -27.35 2.53 -14.40
C ASN A 81 -27.94 3.89 -13.96
N GLY A 82 -28.09 4.78 -14.91
CA GLY A 82 -28.60 6.14 -14.68
C GLY A 82 -27.53 7.11 -14.19
N GLN A 83 -27.96 8.29 -13.75
CA GLN A 83 -27.05 9.31 -13.19
C GLN A 83 -26.90 9.14 -11.70
N ILE A 84 -25.65 9.02 -11.23
CA ILE A 84 -25.32 9.09 -9.82
C ILE A 84 -25.07 10.56 -9.46
N LYS A 85 -26.06 11.19 -8.86
CA LYS A 85 -25.94 12.52 -8.25
C LYS A 85 -26.53 12.45 -6.86
N SER A 86 -25.84 12.99 -5.87
CA SER A 86 -26.38 13.14 -4.52
C SER A 86 -26.51 14.60 -4.14
N GLU A 87 -27.45 14.87 -3.27
CA GLU A 87 -27.48 16.13 -2.53
C GLU A 87 -26.29 16.23 -1.57
N SER A 88 -25.93 17.47 -1.18
CA SER A 88 -24.86 17.71 -0.23
C SER A 88 -25.20 17.16 1.15
N PHE A 89 -24.38 16.28 1.68
CA PHE A 89 -24.56 15.63 2.98
C PHE A 89 -23.23 15.72 3.75
N VAL A 90 -23.11 16.65 4.70
CA VAL A 90 -21.83 16.89 5.40
C VAL A 90 -21.27 15.60 5.97
N PRO A 91 -20.00 15.23 5.68
CA PRO A 91 -18.94 15.98 4.99
C PRO A 91 -18.93 15.86 3.45
N ILE A 92 -19.88 15.15 2.83
CA ILE A 92 -19.99 14.96 1.38
C ILE A 92 -20.47 16.27 0.75
N LYS A 93 -19.73 16.77 -0.23
CA LYS A 93 -20.11 17.90 -1.05
C LYS A 93 -20.95 17.46 -2.25
N LEU A 94 -20.50 16.39 -2.92
CA LEU A 94 -21.13 15.85 -4.11
C LEU A 94 -20.65 14.41 -4.35
N ILE A 95 -21.55 13.54 -4.83
CA ILE A 95 -21.17 12.24 -5.41
C ILE A 95 -21.47 12.32 -6.91
N ARG A 96 -20.51 11.94 -7.73
CA ARG A 96 -20.63 11.88 -9.18
C ARG A 96 -19.97 10.62 -9.71
N ALA A 97 -20.43 10.13 -10.85
CA ALA A 97 -19.83 8.98 -11.51
C ALA A 97 -19.77 9.20 -13.02
N SER A 98 -18.80 8.54 -13.64
CA SER A 98 -18.60 8.52 -15.09
C SER A 98 -18.02 7.18 -15.52
N GLU A 99 -18.29 6.78 -16.76
CA GLU A 99 -17.63 5.64 -17.38
C GLU A 99 -16.27 6.05 -17.92
N VAL A 100 -15.24 5.28 -17.62
CA VAL A 100 -13.86 5.55 -18.03
C VAL A 100 -13.17 4.23 -18.39
N GLY A 101 -12.89 4.01 -19.67
CA GLY A 101 -12.07 2.87 -20.11
C GLY A 101 -12.61 1.49 -19.72
N GLY A 102 -13.89 1.24 -19.82
CA GLY A 102 -14.53 -0.03 -19.45
C GLY A 102 -14.74 -0.22 -17.93
N ALA A 103 -14.60 0.87 -17.17
CA ALA A 103 -14.87 0.91 -15.74
C ALA A 103 -15.79 2.07 -15.39
N VAL A 104 -16.47 2.00 -14.26
CA VAL A 104 -17.15 3.15 -13.67
C VAL A 104 -16.27 3.75 -12.61
N ARG A 105 -16.02 5.05 -12.72
CA ARG A 105 -15.37 5.87 -11.70
C ARG A 105 -16.39 6.64 -10.90
N ILE A 106 -16.49 6.35 -9.60
CA ILE A 106 -17.29 7.10 -8.64
C ILE A 106 -16.35 8.04 -7.89
N VAL A 107 -16.72 9.31 -7.83
CA VAL A 107 -15.97 10.35 -7.11
C VAL A 107 -16.86 10.96 -6.05
N ILE A 108 -16.42 10.93 -4.80
CA ILE A 108 -17.08 11.53 -3.66
C ILE A 108 -16.27 12.77 -3.29
N ASP A 109 -16.75 13.93 -3.69
CA ASP A 109 -16.15 15.21 -3.36
C ASP A 109 -16.50 15.58 -1.90
N LEU A 110 -15.50 15.99 -1.12
CA LEU A 110 -15.60 16.23 0.31
C LEU A 110 -15.42 17.70 0.66
N LYS A 111 -15.97 18.14 1.79
CA LYS A 111 -15.78 19.49 2.34
C LYS A 111 -14.48 19.63 3.18
N GLY A 112 -13.70 18.57 3.27
CA GLY A 112 -12.43 18.48 3.99
C GLY A 112 -11.97 17.04 4.07
N SER A 113 -10.82 16.79 4.66
CA SER A 113 -10.32 15.44 4.89
C SER A 113 -11.22 14.68 5.85
N VAL A 114 -11.51 13.43 5.52
CA VAL A 114 -12.35 12.52 6.31
C VAL A 114 -11.64 11.20 6.51
N TYR A 115 -11.91 10.53 7.61
CA TYR A 115 -11.60 9.12 7.72
C TYR A 115 -12.68 8.31 6.98
N TRP A 116 -12.27 7.31 6.20
CA TRP A 116 -13.17 6.42 5.49
C TRP A 116 -12.62 4.99 5.48
N LYS A 117 -13.51 4.02 5.46
CA LYS A 117 -13.14 2.62 5.30
C LYS A 117 -13.08 2.27 3.82
N LYS A 118 -12.15 1.38 3.44
CA LYS A 118 -12.13 0.83 2.07
C LYS A 118 -13.51 0.27 1.75
N PRO A 119 -14.05 0.54 0.54
CA PRO A 119 -15.33 -0.01 0.13
C PRO A 119 -15.30 -1.54 0.17
N TRP A 120 -16.37 -2.13 0.66
CA TRP A 120 -16.56 -3.58 0.65
C TRP A 120 -17.87 -3.95 -0.01
N GLN A 121 -18.01 -5.20 -0.43
CA GLN A 121 -19.20 -5.69 -1.13
C GLN A 121 -19.92 -6.75 -0.29
N VAL A 122 -21.23 -6.64 -0.22
CA VAL A 122 -22.12 -7.63 0.40
C VAL A 122 -23.01 -8.22 -0.69
N LYS A 123 -22.90 -9.53 -0.93
CA LYS A 123 -23.68 -10.21 -1.95
C LYS A 123 -25.01 -10.71 -1.36
N TYR A 124 -26.10 -10.33 -2.00
CA TYR A 124 -27.44 -10.87 -1.76
C TYR A 124 -27.83 -11.82 -2.89
N LYS A 125 -29.05 -12.37 -2.82
CA LYS A 125 -29.55 -13.32 -3.82
C LYS A 125 -29.67 -12.69 -5.22
N ASP A 126 -30.08 -11.44 -5.26
CA ASP A 126 -30.49 -10.69 -6.46
C ASP A 126 -29.66 -9.43 -6.74
N ARG A 127 -28.76 -9.06 -5.84
CA ARG A 127 -27.91 -7.87 -5.98
C ARG A 127 -26.62 -7.98 -5.17
N VAL A 128 -25.72 -7.03 -5.39
CA VAL A 128 -24.54 -6.80 -4.58
C VAL A 128 -24.56 -5.36 -4.08
N ASP A 129 -24.46 -5.16 -2.77
CA ASP A 129 -24.30 -3.83 -2.20
C ASP A 129 -22.79 -3.52 -2.06
N LEU A 130 -22.34 -2.47 -2.75
CA LEU A 130 -21.05 -1.86 -2.52
C LEU A 130 -21.21 -0.80 -1.43
N ILE A 131 -20.54 -0.99 -0.32
CA ILE A 131 -20.69 -0.15 0.86
C ILE A 131 -19.43 0.67 1.05
N LEU A 132 -19.59 1.97 1.23
CA LEU A 132 -18.54 2.89 1.67
C LEU A 132 -18.97 3.55 2.96
N GLU A 133 -18.13 3.50 3.97
CA GLU A 133 -18.38 4.15 5.25
C GLU A 133 -17.40 5.32 5.46
N ILE A 134 -17.97 6.48 5.74
CA ILE A 134 -17.23 7.70 6.07
C ILE A 134 -17.47 8.00 7.55
N LYS A 135 -16.41 8.03 8.35
CA LYS A 135 -16.50 8.32 9.78
C LYS A 135 -16.78 9.80 9.98
N ARG A 136 -17.86 10.08 10.70
CA ARG A 136 -18.28 11.42 11.11
C ARG A 136 -18.04 11.57 12.60
N ASP A 137 -16.82 11.92 12.97
CA ASP A 137 -16.52 12.10 14.39
C ASP A 137 -16.87 13.53 14.83
N LYS A 138 -17.80 13.65 15.78
CA LYS A 138 -18.16 14.92 16.42
C LYS A 138 -17.00 15.54 17.22
N LYS A 139 -15.92 14.82 17.45
CA LYS A 139 -14.75 15.22 18.25
C LYS A 139 -13.41 15.20 17.49
N ILE A 140 -13.36 14.70 16.25
CA ILE A 140 -12.11 14.77 15.50
C ILE A 140 -11.95 16.20 15.03
N SER A 141 -10.99 16.88 15.62
CA SER A 141 -10.48 18.17 15.18
C SER A 141 -10.34 18.16 13.64
N THR A 142 -10.86 19.17 12.95
CA THR A 142 -10.71 19.41 11.51
C THR A 142 -9.23 19.51 11.06
N ASN A 143 -8.29 19.25 11.95
CA ASN A 143 -6.84 19.39 11.80
C ASN A 143 -6.07 18.06 11.85
N LEU A 144 -6.72 16.90 11.71
CA LEU A 144 -6.00 15.64 11.58
C LEU A 144 -5.31 15.59 10.21
N ARG A 145 -4.03 15.20 10.22
CA ARG A 145 -3.23 15.05 9.02
C ARG A 145 -2.84 13.58 8.79
N ASP A 146 -2.44 13.28 7.58
CA ASP A 146 -1.84 12.00 7.25
C ASP A 146 -0.44 11.85 7.88
N ILE A 147 -0.05 10.61 8.11
CA ILE A 147 1.33 10.23 8.38
C ILE A 147 2.15 10.41 7.10
N ILE A 148 3.18 11.22 7.17
CA ILE A 148 4.09 11.45 6.05
C ILE A 148 5.22 10.42 6.10
N VAL A 149 5.26 9.50 5.13
CA VAL A 149 6.30 8.47 4.99
C VAL A 149 7.24 8.84 3.86
N ALA A 150 8.49 9.19 4.19
CA ALA A 150 9.53 9.40 3.19
C ALA A 150 10.11 8.05 2.75
N ILE A 151 10.01 7.77 1.46
CA ILE A 151 10.50 6.56 0.81
C ILE A 151 11.74 6.92 0.01
N ASP A 152 12.87 6.38 0.42
CA ASP A 152 14.14 6.55 -0.24
C ASP A 152 14.49 5.28 -1.02
N ALA A 153 14.53 5.38 -2.34
CA ALA A 153 15.10 4.33 -3.17
C ALA A 153 16.60 4.53 -3.26
N GLY A 154 17.38 3.59 -2.76
CA GLY A 154 18.84 3.67 -2.75
C GLY A 154 19.41 3.91 -4.14
N HIS A 155 20.60 4.57 -4.20
CA HIS A 155 21.32 4.86 -5.45
C HIS A 155 20.55 5.76 -6.43
N GLY A 156 20.84 5.69 -7.74
CA GLY A 156 20.15 6.43 -8.80
C GLY A 156 21.06 7.26 -9.70
N GLY A 157 20.64 7.49 -10.93
CA GLY A 157 21.39 8.25 -11.93
C GLY A 157 22.77 7.63 -12.21
N LYS A 158 23.83 8.39 -11.92
CA LYS A 158 25.23 7.95 -12.10
C LYS A 158 25.69 6.85 -11.14
N ASP A 159 24.96 6.62 -10.04
CA ASP A 159 25.26 5.57 -9.07
C ASP A 159 24.35 4.35 -9.32
N PRO A 160 24.87 3.28 -9.93
CA PRO A 160 24.08 2.09 -10.21
C PRO A 160 23.81 1.24 -8.95
N GLY A 161 24.52 1.48 -7.84
CA GLY A 161 24.58 0.57 -6.69
C GLY A 161 25.31 -0.74 -7.01
N ALA A 162 24.88 -1.83 -6.42
CA ALA A 162 25.36 -3.15 -6.75
C ALA A 162 24.89 -3.56 -8.16
N VAL A 163 25.74 -4.34 -8.84
CA VAL A 163 25.50 -4.84 -10.21
C VAL A 163 25.36 -6.35 -10.18
N GLY A 164 24.17 -6.84 -10.47
CA GLY A 164 23.89 -8.26 -10.70
C GLY A 164 24.05 -8.64 -12.17
N LYS A 165 23.72 -9.89 -12.51
CA LYS A 165 23.84 -10.40 -13.90
C LYS A 165 22.98 -9.59 -14.89
N ASN A 166 21.74 -9.27 -14.52
CA ASN A 166 20.78 -8.56 -15.36
C ASN A 166 20.06 -7.43 -14.60
N LEU A 167 20.51 -7.08 -13.40
CA LEU A 167 19.87 -6.13 -12.52
C LEU A 167 20.87 -5.08 -12.04
N LEU A 168 20.40 -3.84 -11.96
CA LEU A 168 21.05 -2.78 -11.24
C LEU A 168 20.27 -2.50 -9.95
N GLU A 169 20.99 -2.30 -8.85
CA GLU A 169 20.36 -2.02 -7.56
C GLU A 169 19.43 -0.80 -7.64
N LYS A 170 19.89 0.28 -8.28
CA LYS A 170 19.11 1.51 -8.44
C LYS A 170 17.72 1.30 -9.07
N ASP A 171 17.59 0.34 -10.00
CA ASP A 171 16.34 0.05 -10.68
C ASP A 171 15.42 -0.80 -9.81
N VAL A 172 15.98 -1.80 -9.14
CA VAL A 172 15.25 -2.68 -8.21
C VAL A 172 14.69 -1.87 -7.04
N THR A 173 15.52 -1.04 -6.41
CA THR A 173 15.11 -0.20 -5.26
C THR A 173 14.01 0.77 -5.64
N LEU A 174 14.10 1.41 -6.83
CA LEU A 174 13.06 2.29 -7.34
C LEU A 174 11.74 1.56 -7.59
N LEU A 175 11.79 0.35 -8.12
CA LEU A 175 10.58 -0.45 -8.37
C LEU A 175 9.91 -0.91 -7.08
N ILE A 176 10.67 -1.31 -6.04
CA ILE A 176 10.12 -1.65 -4.72
C ILE A 176 9.53 -0.40 -4.06
N ALA A 177 10.23 0.72 -4.10
CA ALA A 177 9.80 1.99 -3.55
C ALA A 177 8.47 2.48 -4.18
N LYS A 178 8.30 2.32 -5.50
CA LYS A 178 7.04 2.62 -6.19
C LYS A 178 5.87 1.71 -5.78
N GLU A 179 6.14 0.42 -5.53
CA GLU A 179 5.10 -0.47 -5.02
C GLU A 179 4.71 -0.12 -3.57
N LEU A 180 5.66 0.32 -2.74
CA LEU A 180 5.40 0.82 -1.39
C LEU A 180 4.61 2.14 -1.44
N GLU A 181 5.04 3.08 -2.28
CA GLU A 181 4.32 4.34 -2.52
C GLU A 181 2.86 4.08 -2.91
N ARG A 182 2.63 3.18 -3.87
CA ARG A 182 1.30 2.79 -4.31
C ARG A 182 0.46 2.21 -3.17
N THR A 183 1.05 1.36 -2.33
CA THR A 183 0.35 0.74 -1.20
C THR A 183 -0.05 1.79 -0.17
N LEU A 184 0.86 2.70 0.19
CA LEU A 184 0.60 3.79 1.14
C LEU A 184 -0.44 4.79 0.59
N LYS A 185 -0.36 5.20 -0.69
CA LYS A 185 -1.36 6.06 -1.33
C LYS A 185 -2.77 5.47 -1.30
N ASN A 186 -2.87 4.15 -1.39
CA ASN A 186 -4.15 3.44 -1.37
C ASN A 186 -4.63 3.11 0.05
N THR A 187 -3.93 3.59 1.08
CA THR A 187 -4.29 3.37 2.48
C THR A 187 -4.55 4.71 3.14
N SER A 188 -5.77 4.90 3.67
CA SER A 188 -6.13 6.14 4.37
C SER A 188 -5.20 6.42 5.55
N GLY A 189 -4.91 7.69 5.79
CA GLY A 189 -4.05 8.14 6.89
C GLY A 189 -2.56 8.14 6.56
N TYR A 190 -2.18 7.87 5.30
CA TYR A 190 -0.79 7.91 4.85
C TYR A 190 -0.59 8.83 3.64
N LYS A 191 0.47 9.62 3.70
CA LYS A 191 0.99 10.46 2.61
C LYS A 191 2.43 10.06 2.30
N PRO A 192 2.67 9.18 1.32
CA PRO A 192 4.03 8.83 0.92
C PRO A 192 4.69 9.97 0.15
N ILE A 193 5.99 10.14 0.36
CA ILE A 193 6.86 11.06 -0.38
C ILE A 193 8.06 10.27 -0.88
N MET A 194 8.24 10.22 -2.21
CA MET A 194 9.42 9.64 -2.82
C MET A 194 10.58 10.64 -2.78
N ILE A 195 11.73 10.24 -2.21
CA ILE A 195 12.96 11.07 -2.23
C ILE A 195 13.49 11.21 -3.65
N ARG A 196 13.43 10.14 -4.44
CA ARG A 196 13.61 10.17 -5.90
C ARG A 196 12.46 9.44 -6.59
N PRO A 197 11.63 10.12 -7.36
CA PRO A 197 10.52 9.48 -8.09
C PRO A 197 10.96 8.83 -9.42
N GLY A 198 12.20 9.04 -9.84
CA GLY A 198 12.80 8.52 -11.07
C GLY A 198 14.24 8.08 -10.88
N ASP A 199 14.95 7.87 -12.01
CA ASP A 199 16.37 7.50 -12.02
C ASP A 199 17.27 8.75 -11.98
N GLN A 200 17.13 9.57 -10.93
CA GLN A 200 18.05 10.65 -10.62
C GLN A 200 18.97 10.30 -9.46
N PHE A 201 20.17 10.84 -9.47
CA PHE A 201 21.09 10.77 -8.32
C PHE A 201 20.68 11.78 -7.26
N VAL A 202 20.67 11.36 -6.00
CA VAL A 202 20.46 12.22 -4.82
C VAL A 202 21.57 11.94 -3.83
N ASP A 203 22.28 12.97 -3.38
CA ASP A 203 23.32 12.84 -2.38
C ASP A 203 22.77 12.29 -1.06
N LEU A 204 23.60 11.53 -0.31
CA LEU A 204 23.17 10.85 0.92
C LEU A 204 22.60 11.82 1.96
N ASP A 205 23.22 12.99 2.11
CA ASP A 205 22.75 14.01 3.05
C ASP A 205 21.44 14.65 2.60
N ASP A 206 21.28 14.88 1.31
CA ASP A 206 20.05 15.45 0.76
C ASP A 206 18.85 14.52 0.94
N ARG A 207 19.05 13.20 1.00
CA ARG A 207 17.96 12.23 1.17
C ARG A 207 17.19 12.47 2.47
N TYR A 208 17.87 12.42 3.62
CA TYR A 208 17.20 12.65 4.90
C TYR A 208 16.86 14.14 5.13
N GLN A 209 17.67 15.08 4.57
CA GLN A 209 17.35 16.51 4.64
C GLN A 209 16.05 16.84 3.89
N ASN A 210 15.83 16.25 2.72
CA ASN A 210 14.59 16.43 1.96
C ASN A 210 13.41 15.83 2.72
N ALA A 211 13.56 14.65 3.33
CA ALA A 211 12.53 14.08 4.19
C ALA A 211 12.17 15.03 5.34
N ARG A 212 13.17 15.66 6.01
CA ARG A 212 12.96 16.64 7.07
C ARG A 212 12.24 17.90 6.57
N LYS A 213 12.70 18.49 5.47
CA LYS A 213 12.07 19.68 4.86
C LYS A 213 10.61 19.46 4.54
N LEU A 214 10.25 18.25 4.12
CA LEU A 214 8.89 17.85 3.77
C LEU A 214 8.05 17.41 4.99
N GLY A 215 8.63 17.43 6.18
CA GLY A 215 7.93 17.12 7.44
C GLY A 215 7.61 15.64 7.61
N ALA A 216 8.46 14.76 7.09
CA ALA A 216 8.26 13.31 7.20
C ALA A 216 8.19 12.87 8.66
N ASP A 217 7.28 11.95 8.94
CA ASP A 217 7.11 11.30 10.25
C ASP A 217 7.97 10.05 10.38
N LEU A 218 8.41 9.51 9.24
CA LEU A 218 9.19 8.29 9.13
C LEU A 218 10.00 8.32 7.83
N PHE A 219 11.20 7.75 7.87
CA PHE A 219 12.07 7.57 6.71
C PHE A 219 12.42 6.09 6.53
N VAL A 220 12.21 5.55 5.34
CA VAL A 220 12.60 4.20 4.97
C VAL A 220 13.45 4.23 3.72
N SER A 221 14.71 3.78 3.84
CA SER A 221 15.63 3.58 2.72
C SER A 221 15.59 2.13 2.28
N ILE A 222 15.45 1.91 0.97
CA ILE A 222 15.29 0.59 0.37
C ILE A 222 16.51 0.30 -0.49
N HIS A 223 17.18 -0.80 -0.20
CA HIS A 223 18.39 -1.28 -0.85
C HIS A 223 18.26 -2.75 -1.31
N ALA A 224 19.19 -3.20 -2.12
CA ALA A 224 19.30 -4.58 -2.61
C ALA A 224 20.75 -4.90 -2.95
N ASP A 225 21.55 -5.07 -1.92
CA ASP A 225 23.01 -5.13 -2.00
C ASP A 225 23.56 -6.25 -2.93
N GLY A 226 24.84 -6.19 -3.18
CA GLY A 226 25.64 -7.23 -3.84
C GLY A 226 26.82 -7.66 -3.00
N PHE A 227 27.07 -8.97 -2.96
CA PHE A 227 28.20 -9.54 -2.26
C PHE A 227 29.09 -10.37 -3.19
N ARG A 228 30.40 -10.47 -2.87
CA ARG A 228 31.35 -11.24 -3.69
C ARG A 228 30.98 -12.71 -3.83
N LEU A 229 30.42 -13.30 -2.75
CA LEU A 229 29.98 -14.69 -2.73
C LEU A 229 28.50 -14.72 -3.08
N SER A 230 28.16 -15.35 -4.20
CA SER A 230 26.76 -15.50 -4.66
C SER A 230 25.90 -16.38 -3.76
N SER A 231 26.47 -17.06 -2.77
CA SER A 231 25.76 -17.83 -1.74
C SER A 231 25.12 -16.92 -0.67
N VAL A 232 25.59 -15.68 -0.50
CA VAL A 232 25.01 -14.74 0.44
C VAL A 232 23.66 -14.30 -0.08
N ASN A 233 22.61 -14.43 0.74
CA ASN A 233 21.22 -14.16 0.36
C ASN A 233 20.40 -13.68 1.55
N GLY A 234 19.20 -13.15 1.25
CA GLY A 234 18.18 -12.81 2.21
C GLY A 234 18.15 -11.34 2.60
N ALA A 235 17.06 -10.96 3.25
CA ALA A 235 16.79 -9.59 3.68
C ALA A 235 17.40 -9.27 5.06
N SER A 236 17.64 -7.99 5.32
CA SER A 236 18.09 -7.46 6.60
C SER A 236 17.45 -6.10 6.86
N VAL A 237 17.39 -5.68 8.12
CA VAL A 237 16.92 -4.35 8.50
C VAL A 237 17.95 -3.70 9.41
N TYR A 238 18.30 -2.46 9.10
CA TYR A 238 19.33 -1.70 9.77
C TYR A 238 18.79 -0.43 10.40
N VAL A 239 19.37 -0.08 11.56
CA VAL A 239 19.20 1.19 12.26
C VAL A 239 20.55 1.87 12.35
N TRP A 240 20.56 3.19 12.37
CA TRP A 240 21.80 3.94 12.52
C TRP A 240 22.43 3.78 13.91
N SER A 241 23.74 3.58 13.93
CA SER A 241 24.62 3.66 15.11
C SER A 241 26.03 3.99 14.65
N GLU A 242 26.80 4.71 15.48
CA GLU A 242 28.22 4.94 15.21
C GLU A 242 29.02 3.63 15.23
N GLU A 243 28.63 2.71 16.12
CA GLU A 243 29.22 1.38 16.21
C GLU A 243 28.38 0.35 15.47
N ALA A 244 29.02 -0.46 14.65
CA ALA A 244 28.33 -1.52 13.92
C ALA A 244 28.14 -2.77 14.79
N SER A 245 26.97 -3.37 14.73
CA SER A 245 26.63 -4.60 15.45
C SER A 245 27.32 -5.85 14.92
N SER A 246 27.83 -5.79 13.68
CA SER A 246 28.52 -6.90 13.04
C SER A 246 29.55 -6.40 12.00
N ILE A 247 30.55 -7.25 11.67
CA ILE A 247 31.51 -6.97 10.61
C ILE A 247 30.84 -6.75 9.27
N THR A 248 29.77 -7.50 9.00
CA THR A 248 28.92 -7.32 7.77
C THR A 248 28.29 -5.95 7.73
N ALA A 249 27.68 -5.52 8.85
CA ALA A 249 27.07 -4.20 8.97
C ALA A 249 28.11 -3.07 8.82
N ALA A 250 29.28 -3.22 9.42
CA ALA A 250 30.37 -2.26 9.27
C ALA A 250 30.89 -2.15 7.83
N ASN A 251 31.01 -3.27 7.13
CA ASN A 251 31.51 -3.29 5.75
C ASN A 251 30.44 -2.67 4.80
N LEU A 252 29.16 -2.94 5.03
CA LEU A 252 28.07 -2.39 4.24
C LEU A 252 28.00 -0.87 4.41
N SER A 253 27.99 -0.36 5.65
CA SER A 253 27.95 1.08 5.91
C SER A 253 29.15 1.82 5.34
N LYS A 254 30.36 1.26 5.42
CA LYS A 254 31.58 1.85 4.80
C LYS A 254 31.47 1.94 3.28
N LYS A 255 30.86 0.96 2.62
CA LYS A 255 30.62 0.98 1.18
C LYS A 255 29.73 2.15 0.77
N GLU A 256 28.72 2.46 1.59
CA GLU A 256 27.81 3.58 1.36
C GLU A 256 28.40 4.95 1.75
N LEU A 257 29.39 4.98 2.64
CA LEU A 257 29.99 6.21 3.21
C LEU A 257 30.91 7.00 2.27
N THR A 258 31.27 6.51 1.11
CA THR A 258 32.40 7.02 0.32
C THR A 258 32.22 8.44 -0.28
N LYS A 259 31.14 9.20 -0.01
CA LYS A 259 30.99 10.56 -0.57
C LYS A 259 30.20 11.53 0.32
N ASN A 260 30.91 12.49 0.90
CA ASN A 260 30.53 13.88 1.29
C ASN A 260 30.36 14.28 2.78
N PRO A 261 30.86 15.48 3.16
CA PRO A 261 30.78 16.04 4.52
C PRO A 261 29.72 17.12 4.71
N ALA A 262 29.24 17.26 5.95
CA ALA A 262 28.62 18.40 6.63
C ALA A 262 27.13 18.42 6.99
N VAL A 263 26.88 18.68 8.28
CA VAL A 263 25.60 18.74 9.03
C VAL A 263 25.20 20.17 9.38
N LYS A 264 23.87 20.48 9.52
CA LYS A 264 23.34 21.66 10.26
C LYS A 264 21.91 21.44 10.82
N SER A 265 21.68 21.71 11.99
CA SER A 265 21.20 22.47 13.14
C SER A 265 19.68 22.76 13.22
N LYS A 266 18.75 21.75 13.10
CA LYS A 266 17.37 21.85 13.58
C LYS A 266 16.87 20.52 14.11
N VAL A 267 16.16 20.54 15.27
CA VAL A 267 15.49 19.38 15.84
C VAL A 267 13.99 19.56 15.67
N GLY A 268 13.37 18.87 14.75
CA GLY A 268 11.95 19.03 14.44
C GLY A 268 11.60 20.47 14.01
N LYS A 269 10.59 21.05 14.66
CA LYS A 269 10.18 22.46 14.46
C LYS A 269 10.95 23.45 15.34
N LEU A 270 11.75 22.97 16.32
CA LEU A 270 12.50 23.81 17.22
C LEU A 270 13.82 24.24 16.56
N ASP A 271 14.10 25.53 16.58
CA ASP A 271 15.41 26.03 16.24
C ASP A 271 16.27 26.02 17.52
N VAL A 272 17.31 25.19 17.53
CA VAL A 272 18.19 25.04 18.70
C VAL A 272 18.93 26.34 19.03
N ARG A 273 18.95 27.32 18.14
CA ARG A 273 19.54 28.62 18.38
C ARG A 273 18.74 29.53 19.34
N ASP A 274 17.47 29.15 19.61
CA ASP A 274 16.58 29.85 20.53
C ASP A 274 16.84 29.45 22.01
N PHE A 275 17.76 28.49 22.23
CA PHE A 275 18.11 27.99 23.55
C PHE A 275 19.59 28.25 23.87
N ASP A 276 19.93 28.31 25.16
CA ASP A 276 21.32 28.27 25.58
C ASP A 276 22.00 26.94 25.15
N GLU A 277 23.33 26.93 25.15
CA GLU A 277 24.11 25.81 24.59
C GLU A 277 23.84 24.49 25.30
N ASP A 278 23.67 24.49 26.63
CA ASP A 278 23.42 23.28 27.41
C ASP A 278 21.98 22.76 27.22
N ALA A 279 20.99 23.66 27.18
CA ALA A 279 19.62 23.30 26.89
C ALA A 279 19.49 22.77 25.44
N ALA A 280 20.14 23.42 24.47
CA ALA A 280 20.18 22.98 23.09
C ALA A 280 20.80 21.58 22.96
N ARG A 281 21.91 21.32 23.65
CA ARG A 281 22.59 20.02 23.68
C ARG A 281 21.69 18.94 24.30
N THR A 282 21.03 19.25 25.41
CA THR A 282 20.12 18.33 26.09
C THR A 282 18.90 17.98 25.22
N LEU A 283 18.29 18.97 24.59
CA LEU A 283 17.17 18.76 23.66
C LEU A 283 17.60 17.89 22.47
N PHE A 284 18.79 18.13 21.94
CA PHE A 284 19.35 17.33 20.86
C PHE A 284 19.54 15.88 21.26
N GLN A 285 20.10 15.63 22.44
CA GLN A 285 20.32 14.29 22.97
C GLN A 285 18.99 13.54 23.19
N ILE A 286 17.99 14.19 23.81
CA ILE A 286 16.65 13.60 24.03
C ILE A 286 15.99 13.23 22.70
N ALA A 287 16.00 14.14 21.72
CA ALA A 287 15.40 13.89 20.41
C ALA A 287 16.11 12.74 19.68
N TYR A 288 17.41 12.70 19.78
CA TYR A 288 18.26 11.67 19.18
C TYR A 288 18.00 10.28 19.80
N GLU A 289 17.98 10.18 21.14
CA GLU A 289 17.69 8.93 21.84
C GLU A 289 16.27 8.41 21.48
N ALA A 290 15.27 9.31 21.50
CA ALA A 290 13.92 8.98 21.10
C ALA A 290 13.84 8.50 19.64
N LYS A 291 14.60 9.14 18.73
CA LYS A 291 14.70 8.73 17.33
C LYS A 291 15.26 7.32 17.19
N ILE A 292 16.35 6.99 17.90
CA ILE A 292 16.96 5.65 17.84
C ILE A 292 15.99 4.60 18.36
N GLN A 293 15.39 4.81 19.54
CA GLN A 293 14.40 3.89 20.11
C GLN A 293 13.23 3.64 19.14
N ASN A 294 12.67 4.69 18.57
CA ASN A 294 11.58 4.58 17.60
C ASN A 294 12.03 3.89 16.30
N SER A 295 13.26 4.10 15.86
CA SER A 295 13.83 3.40 14.69
C SER A 295 13.98 1.90 14.95
N VAL A 296 14.40 1.51 16.15
CA VAL A 296 14.50 0.09 16.54
C VAL A 296 13.13 -0.59 16.52
N ILE A 297 12.12 0.03 17.15
CA ILE A 297 10.76 -0.50 17.17
C ILE A 297 10.23 -0.65 15.73
N LEU A 298 10.40 0.36 14.90
CA LEU A 298 10.03 0.31 13.48
C LEU A 298 10.74 -0.83 12.75
N ALA A 299 12.06 -0.95 12.93
CA ALA A 299 12.88 -1.98 12.30
C ALA A 299 12.43 -3.38 12.70
N GLU A 300 12.11 -3.60 13.98
CA GLU A 300 11.58 -4.88 14.49
C GLU A 300 10.23 -5.23 13.86
N LYS A 301 9.32 -4.23 13.71
CA LYS A 301 8.04 -4.44 13.05
C LYS A 301 8.20 -4.82 11.57
N ILE A 302 9.10 -4.15 10.85
CA ILE A 302 9.40 -4.48 9.45
C ILE A 302 10.05 -5.86 9.35
N LEU A 303 11.05 -6.14 10.18
CA LEU A 303 11.74 -7.42 10.23
C LEU A 303 10.77 -8.58 10.49
N ALA A 304 9.84 -8.41 11.43
CA ALA A 304 8.83 -9.40 11.74
C ALA A 304 7.93 -9.72 10.54
N GLN A 305 7.59 -8.73 9.71
CA GLN A 305 6.79 -8.94 8.50
C GLN A 305 7.60 -9.59 7.37
N LEU A 306 8.87 -9.23 7.21
CA LEU A 306 9.77 -9.89 6.26
C LEU A 306 9.96 -11.38 6.60
N LYS A 307 10.07 -11.72 7.88
CA LYS A 307 10.15 -13.12 8.35
C LYS A 307 8.89 -13.93 8.07
N ARG A 308 7.72 -13.29 8.02
CA ARG A 308 6.43 -13.93 7.73
C ARG A 308 6.24 -14.20 6.23
N ASP A 309 6.98 -13.52 5.36
CA ASP A 309 6.94 -13.78 3.92
C ASP A 309 7.66 -15.10 3.62
N PRO A 310 6.96 -16.15 3.15
CA PRO A 310 7.55 -17.47 2.91
C PRO A 310 8.61 -17.48 1.80
N TYR A 311 8.65 -16.45 0.97
CA TYR A 311 9.57 -16.31 -0.15
C TYR A 311 10.80 -15.44 0.18
N THR A 312 10.78 -14.77 1.34
CA THR A 312 11.91 -13.93 1.78
C THR A 312 12.74 -14.68 2.81
N LYS A 313 13.96 -15.09 2.43
CA LYS A 313 14.96 -15.56 3.38
C LYS A 313 15.50 -14.37 4.17
N MET A 314 15.89 -14.60 5.41
CA MET A 314 16.53 -13.58 6.23
C MET A 314 18.04 -13.77 6.22
N HIS A 315 18.79 -12.74 5.82
CA HIS A 315 20.24 -12.72 5.98
C HIS A 315 20.62 -12.51 7.44
N LYS A 316 19.90 -11.62 8.12
CA LYS A 316 20.06 -11.37 9.56
C LYS A 316 18.75 -11.57 10.28
N PRO A 317 18.71 -12.39 11.34
CA PRO A 317 17.48 -12.68 12.07
C PRO A 317 17.07 -11.55 13.03
N ASN A 318 17.98 -10.62 13.34
CA ASN A 318 17.75 -9.49 14.23
C ASN A 318 18.02 -8.18 13.50
N VAL A 319 17.54 -7.09 14.10
CA VAL A 319 17.89 -5.74 13.65
C VAL A 319 19.38 -5.53 13.82
N GLU A 320 20.04 -5.01 12.79
CA GLU A 320 21.46 -4.70 12.78
C GLU A 320 21.68 -3.19 12.91
N PHE A 321 22.85 -2.82 13.39
CA PHE A 321 23.26 -1.44 13.61
C PHE A 321 24.50 -1.12 12.79
N ALA A 322 24.52 0.06 12.16
CA ALA A 322 25.70 0.53 11.43
C ALA A 322 25.63 2.03 11.13
N ASP A 323 26.79 2.64 10.82
CA ASP A 323 26.89 4.05 10.47
C ASP A 323 26.43 4.33 9.03
N PHE A 324 25.15 4.11 8.76
CA PHE A 324 24.54 4.50 7.48
C PHE A 324 24.26 5.99 7.45
N ARG A 325 24.99 6.72 6.61
CA ARG A 325 24.87 8.18 6.49
C ARG A 325 23.45 8.64 6.15
N VAL A 326 22.76 7.90 5.31
CA VAL A 326 21.38 8.20 4.90
C VAL A 326 20.40 8.18 6.07
N LEU A 327 20.72 7.50 7.17
CA LEU A 327 19.91 7.40 8.37
C LEU A 327 20.24 8.45 9.45
N LYS A 328 21.09 9.42 9.17
CA LYS A 328 21.59 10.41 10.16
C LYS A 328 20.62 11.55 10.48
N SER A 329 19.32 11.45 10.12
CA SER A 329 18.31 12.37 10.64
C SER A 329 18.30 12.32 12.17
N ILE A 330 18.13 13.48 12.82
CA ILE A 330 18.19 13.58 14.28
C ILE A 330 16.82 13.27 14.91
N ASP A 331 15.76 13.56 14.20
CA ASP A 331 14.41 13.67 14.70
C ASP A 331 13.40 12.75 14.01
N ILE A 332 13.77 12.11 12.88
CA ILE A 332 12.88 11.23 12.14
C ILE A 332 13.29 9.77 12.36
N PRO A 333 12.41 8.90 12.88
CA PRO A 333 12.65 7.46 12.91
C PRO A 333 13.01 6.95 11.52
N SER A 334 14.16 6.29 11.40
CA SER A 334 14.75 5.97 10.11
C SER A 334 15.30 4.54 10.10
N VAL A 335 15.01 3.80 9.04
CA VAL A 335 15.49 2.44 8.83
C VAL A 335 15.99 2.25 7.40
N LEU A 336 16.95 1.34 7.23
CA LEU A 336 17.38 0.85 5.93
C LEU A 336 16.97 -0.63 5.82
N VAL A 337 16.33 -0.98 4.72
CA VAL A 337 15.90 -2.35 4.41
C VAL A 337 16.69 -2.87 3.23
N GLU A 338 17.55 -3.83 3.49
CA GLU A 338 18.14 -4.66 2.45
C GLU A 338 17.13 -5.72 2.02
N SER A 339 16.66 -5.60 0.80
CA SER A 339 15.60 -6.45 0.26
C SER A 339 16.09 -7.84 -0.17
N GLY A 340 17.40 -8.06 -0.17
CA GLY A 340 18.10 -9.25 -0.64
C GLY A 340 19.37 -8.87 -1.40
N PHE A 341 20.07 -9.84 -1.94
CA PHE A 341 21.33 -9.63 -2.66
C PHE A 341 21.15 -9.88 -4.16
N ILE A 342 21.31 -8.84 -5.00
CA ILE A 342 21.14 -8.98 -6.47
C ILE A 342 22.21 -9.88 -7.12
N THR A 343 23.27 -10.21 -6.41
CA THR A 343 24.31 -11.15 -6.84
C THR A 343 23.99 -12.61 -6.52
N ASN A 344 22.96 -12.85 -5.68
CA ASN A 344 22.44 -14.18 -5.40
C ASN A 344 21.34 -14.56 -6.41
N PRO A 345 21.38 -15.74 -7.05
CA PRO A 345 20.42 -16.12 -8.09
C PRO A 345 18.95 -16.17 -7.60
N ASP A 346 18.71 -16.66 -6.38
CA ASP A 346 17.34 -16.79 -5.83
C ASP A 346 16.76 -15.40 -5.52
N ASP A 347 17.53 -14.55 -4.83
CA ASP A 347 17.16 -13.18 -4.53
C ASP A 347 16.98 -12.36 -5.82
N ALA A 348 17.91 -12.46 -6.77
CA ALA A 348 17.83 -11.78 -8.05
C ALA A 348 16.52 -12.13 -8.78
N LYS A 349 16.18 -13.42 -8.87
CA LYS A 349 14.93 -13.88 -9.48
C LYS A 349 13.69 -13.30 -8.78
N ARG A 350 13.71 -13.26 -7.45
CA ARG A 350 12.63 -12.68 -6.63
C ARG A 350 12.52 -11.17 -6.85
N LEU A 351 13.64 -10.45 -6.88
CA LEU A 351 13.73 -9.00 -7.06
C LEU A 351 13.38 -8.56 -8.49
N GLU A 352 13.72 -9.36 -9.50
CA GLU A 352 13.33 -9.15 -10.90
C GLU A 352 11.80 -9.30 -11.07
N GLY A 353 11.18 -10.21 -10.32
CA GLY A 353 9.76 -10.50 -10.38
C GLY A 353 8.90 -9.42 -9.73
N LYS A 354 7.83 -8.97 -10.41
CA LYS A 354 6.87 -8.00 -9.86
C LYS A 354 6.20 -8.50 -8.57
N ALA A 355 5.92 -9.81 -8.48
CA ALA A 355 5.33 -10.41 -7.29
C ALA A 355 6.27 -10.29 -6.08
N GLY A 356 7.55 -10.62 -6.24
CA GLY A 356 8.54 -10.52 -5.16
C GLY A 356 8.71 -9.07 -4.66
N ARG A 357 8.79 -8.10 -5.56
CA ARG A 357 8.87 -6.67 -5.18
C ARG A 357 7.61 -6.20 -4.42
N ARG A 358 6.42 -6.66 -4.84
CA ARG A 358 5.17 -6.36 -4.12
C ARG A 358 5.14 -6.96 -2.72
N MET A 359 5.63 -8.19 -2.55
CA MET A 359 5.70 -8.84 -1.24
C MET A 359 6.63 -8.09 -0.29
N ILE A 360 7.81 -7.68 -0.76
CA ILE A 360 8.74 -6.86 0.02
C ILE A 360 8.09 -5.52 0.41
N ALA A 361 7.54 -4.79 -0.56
CA ALA A 361 6.85 -3.51 -0.32
C ALA A 361 5.69 -3.68 0.67
N ARG A 362 4.92 -4.76 0.57
CA ARG A 362 3.86 -5.11 1.52
C ARG A 362 4.40 -5.37 2.92
N SER A 363 5.49 -6.13 3.05
CA SER A 363 6.10 -6.40 4.36
C SER A 363 6.59 -5.11 5.02
N ILE A 364 7.21 -4.21 4.26
CA ILE A 364 7.62 -2.89 4.74
C ILE A 364 6.38 -2.08 5.17
N PHE A 365 5.34 -2.03 4.34
CA PHE A 365 4.09 -1.34 4.66
C PHE A 365 3.45 -1.85 5.95
N LEU A 366 3.30 -3.17 6.11
CA LEU A 366 2.71 -3.77 7.31
C LEU A 366 3.54 -3.49 8.55
N GLY A 367 4.87 -3.46 8.43
CA GLY A 367 5.77 -3.05 9.50
C GLY A 367 5.54 -1.60 9.92
N ILE A 368 5.47 -0.67 8.95
CA ILE A 368 5.15 0.75 9.19
C ILE A 368 3.77 0.89 9.83
N HIS A 369 2.78 0.19 9.31
CA HIS A 369 1.42 0.24 9.82
C HIS A 369 1.35 -0.23 11.28
N ASN A 370 1.95 -1.38 11.60
CA ASN A 370 2.01 -1.91 12.96
C ASN A 370 2.78 -1.00 13.91
N TYR A 371 3.82 -0.32 13.43
CA TYR A 371 4.54 0.69 14.21
C TYR A 371 3.61 1.84 14.61
N PHE A 372 2.87 2.43 13.68
CA PHE A 372 1.97 3.54 13.97
C PHE A 372 0.70 3.11 14.73
N LYS A 373 0.30 1.86 14.65
CA LYS A 373 -0.76 1.30 15.55
C LYS A 373 -0.29 1.27 17.00
N GLU A 374 0.94 0.88 17.24
CA GLU A 374 1.51 0.83 18.61
C GLU A 374 1.92 2.22 19.11
N LYS A 375 2.41 3.06 18.21
CA LYS A 375 2.90 4.42 18.49
C LYS A 375 2.15 5.45 17.64
N PRO A 376 0.85 5.66 17.86
CA PRO A 376 0.06 6.59 17.05
C PRO A 376 0.58 8.01 17.24
N LYS A 377 0.82 8.68 16.12
CA LYS A 377 1.32 10.06 16.14
C LYS A 377 0.17 11.02 16.46
N PRO A 378 0.32 11.93 17.44
CA PRO A 378 -0.72 12.91 17.77
C PRO A 378 -1.18 13.73 16.56
N ASN A 379 -2.45 14.08 16.52
CA ASN A 379 -3.07 14.87 15.45
C ASN A 379 -2.96 14.23 14.05
N THR A 380 -2.91 12.90 13.99
CA THR A 380 -2.97 12.15 12.73
C THR A 380 -4.19 11.25 12.69
N PHE A 381 -4.61 10.86 11.48
CA PHE A 381 -5.70 9.90 11.31
C PHE A 381 -5.46 8.58 12.02
N MET A 382 -4.20 8.20 12.26
CA MET A 382 -3.88 6.96 12.99
C MET A 382 -4.40 6.93 14.43
N THR A 383 -4.58 8.08 15.07
CA THR A 383 -5.18 8.16 16.42
C THR A 383 -6.69 7.92 16.44
N ALA A 384 -7.33 7.93 15.28
CA ALA A 384 -8.76 7.79 15.10
C ALA A 384 -9.17 6.46 14.43
N LEU A 385 -8.22 5.62 14.05
CA LEU A 385 -8.50 4.32 13.44
C LEU A 385 -9.18 3.38 14.46
N PRO A 386 -10.28 2.72 14.11
CA PRO A 386 -10.77 1.59 14.89
C PRO A 386 -9.73 0.47 14.84
N GLU A 387 -9.58 -0.25 15.93
CA GLU A 387 -8.60 -1.33 16.04
C GLU A 387 -8.92 -2.48 15.06
N TYR A 388 -10.21 -2.72 14.82
CA TYR A 388 -10.72 -3.75 13.91
C TYR A 388 -12.12 -3.40 13.41
N VAL A 389 -12.54 -4.07 12.33
CA VAL A 389 -13.91 -4.08 11.83
C VAL A 389 -14.52 -5.43 12.15
N GLU A 390 -15.74 -5.44 12.68
CA GLU A 390 -16.52 -6.66 12.82
C GLU A 390 -17.22 -6.99 11.50
N TYR A 391 -17.02 -8.21 11.01
CA TYR A 391 -17.64 -8.70 9.79
C TYR A 391 -18.42 -10.00 10.11
N GLU A 392 -19.72 -9.95 9.93
CA GLU A 392 -20.56 -11.14 10.04
C GLU A 392 -20.53 -11.93 8.73
N ILE A 393 -20.11 -13.19 8.82
CA ILE A 393 -20.00 -14.09 7.68
C ILE A 393 -21.38 -14.40 7.12
N GLN A 394 -21.53 -14.17 5.81
CA GLN A 394 -22.76 -14.45 5.09
C GLN A 394 -22.72 -15.87 4.47
N LYS A 395 -23.92 -16.42 4.19
CA LYS A 395 -24.01 -17.73 3.49
C LYS A 395 -23.36 -17.65 2.11
N GLY A 396 -22.35 -18.46 1.87
CA GLY A 396 -21.60 -18.53 0.64
C GLY A 396 -20.26 -17.78 0.67
N ASP A 397 -19.94 -17.07 1.77
CA ASP A 397 -18.62 -16.47 1.94
C ASP A 397 -17.54 -17.55 2.07
N VAL A 398 -16.38 -17.28 1.45
CA VAL A 398 -15.15 -18.05 1.62
C VAL A 398 -14.05 -17.14 2.15
N ILE A 399 -13.21 -17.68 3.02
CA ILE A 399 -12.18 -16.91 3.73
C ILE A 399 -11.22 -16.18 2.78
N SER A 400 -10.95 -16.76 1.60
CA SER A 400 -10.09 -16.13 0.58
C SER A 400 -10.74 -14.88 -0.04
N GLU A 401 -12.05 -14.89 -0.24
CA GLU A 401 -12.79 -13.74 -0.76
C GLU A 401 -12.90 -12.63 0.29
N ILE A 402 -13.12 -13.02 1.57
CA ILE A 402 -13.10 -12.08 2.70
C ILE A 402 -11.71 -11.42 2.80
N ALA A 403 -10.64 -12.23 2.72
CA ALA A 403 -9.27 -11.71 2.75
C ALA A 403 -9.00 -10.70 1.62
N ILE A 404 -9.42 -11.01 0.39
CA ILE A 404 -9.31 -10.11 -0.76
C ILE A 404 -10.15 -8.84 -0.55
N ARG A 405 -11.39 -8.99 -0.08
CA ARG A 405 -12.35 -7.89 0.19
C ARG A 405 -11.79 -6.86 1.15
N PHE A 406 -11.13 -7.31 2.21
CA PHE A 406 -10.57 -6.43 3.24
C PHE A 406 -9.08 -6.12 3.03
N GLY A 407 -8.44 -6.64 1.98
CA GLY A 407 -7.04 -6.39 1.66
C GLY A 407 -6.05 -7.00 2.66
N VAL A 408 -6.44 -8.08 3.32
CA VAL A 408 -5.65 -8.83 4.30
C VAL A 408 -5.31 -10.22 3.77
N THR A 409 -4.45 -10.95 4.46
CA THR A 409 -4.14 -12.34 4.11
C THR A 409 -5.10 -13.30 4.81
N ILE A 410 -5.27 -14.50 4.24
CA ILE A 410 -6.03 -15.59 4.89
C ILE A 410 -5.41 -15.92 6.25
N GLN A 411 -4.08 -15.91 6.36
CA GLN A 411 -3.39 -16.24 7.60
C GLN A 411 -3.66 -15.19 8.69
N GLU A 412 -3.67 -13.90 8.34
CA GLU A 412 -4.04 -12.84 9.27
C GLU A 412 -5.46 -13.02 9.81
N LEU A 413 -6.44 -13.35 8.94
CA LEU A 413 -7.81 -13.64 9.38
C LEU A 413 -7.88 -14.82 10.34
N ILE A 414 -7.10 -15.88 10.07
CA ILE A 414 -7.02 -17.06 10.93
C ILE A 414 -6.45 -16.71 12.30
N ASP A 415 -5.32 -16.00 12.32
CA ASP A 415 -4.57 -15.66 13.53
C ASP A 415 -5.37 -14.72 14.43
N TRP A 416 -5.95 -13.66 13.85
CA TRP A 416 -6.74 -12.68 14.60
C TRP A 416 -8.00 -13.29 15.22
N ASN A 417 -8.64 -14.20 14.50
CA ASN A 417 -9.91 -14.81 14.92
C ASN A 417 -9.74 -16.19 15.54
N LYS A 418 -8.50 -16.67 15.72
CA LYS A 418 -8.18 -17.99 16.26
C LYS A 418 -8.97 -19.12 15.60
N LEU A 419 -9.09 -19.05 14.25
CA LEU A 419 -9.88 -19.98 13.48
C LEU A 419 -9.21 -21.38 13.47
N SER A 420 -9.84 -22.34 14.12
CA SER A 420 -9.44 -23.72 14.00
C SER A 420 -9.83 -24.26 12.62
N ASN A 421 -8.91 -24.97 11.96
CA ASN A 421 -9.12 -25.65 10.67
C ASN A 421 -9.49 -24.75 9.47
N LYS A 422 -9.23 -23.45 9.51
CA LYS A 422 -9.53 -22.49 8.42
C LYS A 422 -11.02 -22.44 8.03
N SER A 423 -11.91 -22.99 8.87
CA SER A 423 -13.34 -23.03 8.60
C SER A 423 -14.03 -21.79 9.14
N ILE A 424 -14.96 -21.28 8.34
CA ILE A 424 -15.81 -20.15 8.69
C ILE A 424 -17.28 -20.57 8.48
N TYR A 425 -18.19 -19.99 9.27
CA TYR A 425 -19.61 -20.36 9.26
C TYR A 425 -20.49 -19.12 9.13
N PRO A 426 -21.60 -19.17 8.39
CA PRO A 426 -22.57 -18.08 8.32
C PRO A 426 -23.06 -17.66 9.71
N GLY A 427 -23.13 -16.36 9.97
CA GLY A 427 -23.46 -15.77 11.27
C GLY A 427 -22.28 -15.65 12.24
N GLN A 428 -21.12 -16.21 11.94
CA GLN A 428 -19.89 -15.99 12.69
C GLN A 428 -19.36 -14.59 12.44
N THR A 429 -18.98 -13.87 13.51
CA THR A 429 -18.33 -12.55 13.38
C THR A 429 -16.83 -12.70 13.35
N LEU A 430 -16.19 -12.09 12.35
CA LEU A 430 -14.73 -11.96 12.26
C LEU A 430 -14.30 -10.55 12.67
N GLN A 431 -13.27 -10.47 13.51
CA GLN A 431 -12.52 -9.23 13.74
C GLN A 431 -11.44 -9.10 12.66
N ILE A 432 -11.53 -8.06 11.87
CA ILE A 432 -10.63 -7.80 10.74
C ILE A 432 -9.87 -6.51 11.04
N PHE A 433 -8.60 -6.66 11.38
CA PHE A 433 -7.72 -5.52 11.65
C PHE A 433 -7.28 -4.90 10.30
N ILE A 434 -7.65 -3.63 10.08
CA ILE A 434 -7.43 -2.87 8.84
C ILE A 434 -6.53 -1.67 9.09
#